data_dc71af99b031629af0d1e9a25fc8d18c
#
_entry.id   dc71af99b031629af0d1e9a25fc8d18c
#
_cell.length_a   1.000
_cell.length_b   1.000
_cell.length_c   1.000
_cell.angle_alpha   90.00
_cell.angle_beta   90.00
_cell.angle_gamma   90.00
#
_symmetry.space_group_name_H-M   'P 1'
#
loop_
_entity.id
_entity.type
_entity.pdbx_description
1 polymer ?
#
loop_
_entity_poly.entity_id
_entity_poly.type
_entity_poly.pdbx_seq_one_letter_code
_entity_poly.pdbx_strand_id
1 'polypeptide(L)'
;MAAATKTKMMNGGANNSSREEYSEQPQHTESEWEAVSSLLDAARPFLRGELGSAEDPELPSLVAVLRAAGAGECYHKHGTFLAHLEDVYRILRLWGASDAVARCGLFHSSYSNSYVDLAIFQPDTGRAQVRGIIGADAERLVHLFCVVPRHHLVFQQLQPRYTDQELRDHLAAAEAEAEIAQQPGGLLTTMSPWRQKLRSVVPXEGVVVSHIRTGEPVRLSRRVVAAFLLMTVADFSDQYTDYQDDLFDNDDGRLEFRGDNWAALWPGTGKPGLWVSAMSRLAALYGLI
;
A
#
# COMPACT_ATOMS: atom_id res chain seq x y z
N MET A 1 29.20 -38.69 -51.56
CA MET A 1 30.25 -37.71 -51.93
C MET A 1 29.69 -36.32 -51.60
N ALA A 2 30.11 -35.76 -50.49
CA ALA A 2 29.68 -34.42 -50.07
C ALA A 2 30.86 -33.47 -50.15
N ALA A 3 30.67 -32.39 -50.87
CA ALA A 3 31.70 -31.35 -51.03
C ALA A 3 31.62 -30.36 -49.89
N ALA A 4 32.70 -30.16 -49.20
CA ALA A 4 32.83 -29.17 -48.14
C ALA A 4 33.21 -27.82 -48.72
N THR A 5 32.41 -26.81 -48.48
CA THR A 5 32.71 -25.41 -48.87
C THR A 5 33.30 -24.71 -47.63
N LYS A 6 34.55 -24.27 -47.74
CA LYS A 6 35.22 -23.45 -46.76
C LYS A 6 34.79 -22.00 -46.91
N THR A 7 34.19 -21.41 -45.88
CA THR A 7 33.93 -19.98 -45.81
C THR A 7 35.04 -19.27 -45.04
N LYS A 8 35.58 -18.25 -45.66
CA LYS A 8 36.71 -17.44 -45.19
C LYS A 8 36.27 -16.45 -44.13
N MET A 9 36.89 -16.49 -42.96
CA MET A 9 36.68 -15.46 -41.94
C MET A 9 37.32 -14.14 -42.37
N MET A 10 36.53 -13.08 -42.34
CA MET A 10 37.02 -11.70 -42.41
C MET A 10 37.05 -11.10 -41.01
N ASN A 11 38.20 -10.69 -40.56
CA ASN A 11 38.47 -9.92 -39.38
C ASN A 11 38.14 -8.44 -39.64
N GLY A 12 37.43 -7.79 -38.75
CA GLY A 12 37.30 -6.33 -38.84
C GLY A 12 36.25 -5.73 -37.91
N GLY A 13 36.71 -4.95 -36.98
CA GLY A 13 35.89 -3.95 -36.32
C GLY A 13 35.83 -4.09 -34.80
N ALA A 14 36.71 -3.35 -34.14
CA ALA A 14 36.60 -3.11 -32.70
C ALA A 14 35.35 -2.27 -32.45
N ASN A 15 34.34 -2.87 -31.83
CA ASN A 15 33.19 -2.11 -31.38
C ASN A 15 33.43 -1.73 -29.91
N ASN A 16 33.66 -0.46 -29.72
CA ASN A 16 33.81 0.16 -28.42
C ASN A 16 32.40 0.21 -27.79
N SER A 17 31.98 -0.86 -27.14
CA SER A 17 30.74 -0.84 -26.40
C SER A 17 30.96 0.00 -25.14
N SER A 18 30.35 1.15 -25.07
CA SER A 18 30.20 1.90 -23.86
C SER A 18 29.60 0.97 -22.79
N ARG A 19 30.40 0.58 -21.82
CA ARG A 19 29.91 0.00 -20.57
C ARG A 19 29.06 1.07 -19.91
N GLU A 20 27.76 0.89 -19.93
CA GLU A 20 26.89 1.65 -19.04
C GLU A 20 27.36 1.33 -17.61
N GLU A 21 27.82 2.34 -16.92
CA GLU A 21 28.11 2.23 -15.49
C GLU A 21 26.78 1.92 -14.77
N TYR A 22 26.59 0.65 -14.41
CA TYR A 22 25.57 0.30 -13.45
C TYR A 22 25.93 1.05 -12.17
N SER A 23 25.12 2.01 -11.79
CA SER A 23 25.25 2.64 -10.48
C SER A 23 25.16 1.53 -9.44
N GLU A 24 26.20 1.37 -8.65
CA GLU A 24 26.19 0.42 -7.54
C GLU A 24 25.00 0.76 -6.63
N GLN A 25 24.09 -0.18 -6.50
CA GLN A 25 23.03 -0.05 -5.51
C GLN A 25 23.69 0.05 -4.12
N PRO A 26 23.15 0.87 -3.23
CA PRO A 26 23.70 0.93 -1.89
C PRO A 26 23.67 -0.47 -1.28
N GLN A 27 24.85 -0.97 -0.91
CA GLN A 27 24.97 -2.26 -0.23
C GLN A 27 24.48 -2.04 1.20
N HIS A 28 23.39 -2.68 1.54
CA HIS A 28 22.92 -2.69 2.92
C HIS A 28 24.01 -3.22 3.85
N THR A 29 24.19 -2.56 4.97
CA THR A 29 25.14 -3.00 5.98
C THR A 29 24.66 -4.29 6.64
N GLU A 30 25.58 -5.03 7.25
CA GLU A 30 25.23 -6.25 7.99
C GLU A 30 24.19 -5.97 9.08
N SER A 31 24.31 -4.82 9.75
CA SER A 31 23.34 -4.42 10.78
C SER A 31 21.95 -4.15 10.21
N GLU A 32 21.84 -3.60 9.00
CA GLU A 32 20.54 -3.40 8.34
C GLU A 32 19.90 -4.74 7.99
N TRP A 33 20.69 -5.70 7.50
CA TRP A 33 20.18 -7.05 7.23
C TRP A 33 19.74 -7.77 8.50
N GLU A 34 20.47 -7.61 9.59
CA GLU A 34 20.07 -8.17 10.90
C GLU A 34 18.75 -7.55 11.39
N ALA A 35 18.59 -6.24 11.25
CA ALA A 35 17.34 -5.55 11.62
C ALA A 35 16.15 -6.04 10.78
N VAL A 36 16.35 -6.18 9.46
CA VAL A 36 15.29 -6.71 8.56
C VAL A 36 14.95 -8.16 8.93
N SER A 37 15.97 -8.99 9.18
CA SER A 37 15.74 -10.39 9.58
C SER A 37 14.97 -10.50 10.88
N SER A 38 15.33 -9.68 11.87
CA SER A 38 14.63 -9.63 13.15
C SER A 38 13.15 -9.22 12.99
N LEU A 39 12.90 -8.22 12.13
CA LEU A 39 11.54 -7.79 11.79
C LEU A 39 10.73 -8.91 11.13
N LEU A 40 11.34 -9.62 10.18
CA LEU A 40 10.69 -10.73 9.49
C LEU A 40 10.38 -11.88 10.45
N ASP A 41 11.31 -12.21 11.36
CA ASP A 41 11.10 -13.27 12.35
C ASP A 41 9.96 -12.89 13.32
N ALA A 42 9.89 -11.64 13.73
CA ALA A 42 8.81 -11.14 14.58
C ALA A 42 7.46 -11.13 13.84
N ALA A 43 7.48 -10.86 12.53
CA ALA A 43 6.26 -10.78 11.72
C ALA A 43 5.68 -12.15 11.35
N ARG A 44 6.52 -13.20 11.21
CA ARG A 44 6.07 -14.51 10.72
C ARG A 44 4.91 -15.12 11.50
N PRO A 45 4.95 -15.20 12.84
CA PRO A 45 3.81 -15.77 13.58
C PRO A 45 2.53 -14.96 13.36
N PHE A 46 2.67 -13.63 13.34
CA PHE A 46 1.54 -12.73 13.12
C PHE A 46 0.91 -12.95 11.73
N LEU A 47 1.74 -12.99 10.69
CA LEU A 47 1.27 -13.19 9.30
C LEU A 47 0.62 -14.57 9.11
N ARG A 48 1.00 -15.57 9.93
CA ARG A 48 0.36 -16.88 9.93
C ARG A 48 -0.92 -16.93 10.75
N GLY A 49 -1.32 -15.81 11.35
CA GLY A 49 -2.52 -15.77 12.19
C GLY A 49 -2.33 -16.40 13.56
N GLU A 50 -1.09 -16.64 13.98
CA GLU A 50 -0.78 -17.33 15.23
C GLU A 50 -0.90 -16.42 16.47
N LEU A 51 -0.76 -15.11 16.28
CA LEU A 51 -0.70 -14.13 17.37
C LEU A 51 -1.87 -13.13 17.41
N GLY A 52 -2.76 -13.17 16.41
CA GLY A 52 -3.80 -12.16 16.26
C GLY A 52 -4.71 -12.00 17.49
N SER A 53 -5.09 -13.10 18.13
CA SER A 53 -5.95 -13.08 19.31
C SER A 53 -5.21 -12.62 20.58
N ALA A 54 -3.88 -12.71 20.61
CA ALA A 54 -3.09 -12.21 21.74
C ALA A 54 -2.96 -10.69 21.70
N GLU A 55 -2.96 -10.10 20.49
CA GLU A 55 -2.82 -8.66 20.32
C GLU A 55 -4.16 -7.91 20.37
N ASP A 56 -5.23 -8.53 19.90
CA ASP A 56 -6.59 -7.98 20.04
C ASP A 56 -7.51 -9.10 20.52
N PRO A 57 -7.79 -9.17 21.81
CA PRO A 57 -8.67 -10.20 22.37
C PRO A 57 -10.08 -10.19 21.78
N GLU A 58 -10.50 -9.09 21.18
CA GLU A 58 -11.82 -8.98 20.53
C GLU A 58 -11.83 -9.53 19.11
N LEU A 59 -10.65 -9.74 18.48
CA LEU A 59 -10.57 -10.17 17.08
C LEU A 59 -11.40 -11.43 16.78
N PRO A 60 -11.36 -12.51 17.60
CA PRO A 60 -12.18 -13.68 17.29
C PRO A 60 -13.68 -13.38 17.24
N SER A 61 -14.16 -12.48 18.10
CA SER A 61 -15.58 -12.09 18.10
C SER A 61 -15.92 -11.22 16.90
N LEU A 62 -15.01 -10.33 16.49
CA LEU A 62 -15.18 -9.48 15.31
C LEU A 62 -15.24 -10.33 14.03
N VAL A 63 -14.35 -11.32 13.92
CA VAL A 63 -14.31 -12.26 12.79
C VAL A 63 -15.61 -13.11 12.77
N ALA A 64 -16.08 -13.54 13.94
CA ALA A 64 -17.34 -14.31 14.03
C ALA A 64 -18.54 -13.49 13.51
N VAL A 65 -18.57 -12.20 13.78
CA VAL A 65 -19.62 -11.30 13.26
C VAL A 65 -19.59 -11.24 11.72
N LEU A 66 -18.41 -11.05 11.14
CA LEU A 66 -18.25 -11.00 9.67
C LEU A 66 -18.61 -12.34 9.03
N ARG A 67 -18.21 -13.45 9.67
CA ARG A 67 -18.54 -14.80 9.20
C ARG A 67 -20.05 -15.03 9.24
N ALA A 68 -20.72 -14.64 10.33
CA ALA A 68 -22.17 -14.75 10.46
C ALA A 68 -22.91 -13.87 9.45
N ALA A 69 -22.28 -12.78 9.00
CA ALA A 69 -22.82 -11.89 7.98
C ALA A 69 -22.51 -12.38 6.54
N GLY A 70 -21.89 -13.55 6.40
CA GLY A 70 -21.69 -14.19 5.10
C GLY A 70 -20.37 -13.88 4.41
N ALA A 71 -19.45 -13.16 5.05
CA ALA A 71 -18.17 -12.79 4.42
C ALA A 71 -17.33 -14.02 4.04
N GLY A 72 -17.46 -15.12 4.79
CA GLY A 72 -16.75 -16.36 4.49
C GLY A 72 -17.31 -17.15 3.32
N GLU A 73 -18.52 -16.81 2.86
CA GLU A 73 -19.17 -17.47 1.72
C GLU A 73 -18.93 -16.72 0.40
N CYS A 74 -18.42 -15.50 0.48
CA CYS A 74 -18.11 -14.69 -0.70
C CYS A 74 -16.71 -15.05 -1.20
N TYR A 75 -16.60 -15.44 -2.44
CA TYR A 75 -15.31 -15.68 -3.08
C TYR A 75 -14.66 -14.32 -3.41
N HIS A 76 -13.38 -14.20 -3.12
CA HIS A 76 -12.61 -12.98 -3.40
C HIS A 76 -11.18 -13.37 -3.78
N LYS A 77 -10.83 -13.13 -5.03
CA LYS A 77 -9.51 -13.47 -5.56
C LYS A 77 -9.19 -14.96 -5.29
N HIS A 78 -8.08 -15.26 -4.64
CA HIS A 78 -7.65 -16.64 -4.38
C HIS A 78 -8.25 -17.25 -3.11
N GLY A 79 -9.11 -16.54 -2.40
CA GLY A 79 -9.66 -17.00 -1.15
C GLY A 79 -11.07 -16.51 -0.88
N THR A 80 -11.46 -16.47 0.38
CA THR A 80 -12.72 -15.90 0.78
C THR A 80 -12.54 -14.40 1.06
N PHE A 81 -13.62 -13.66 0.93
CA PHE A 81 -13.64 -12.24 1.29
C PHE A 81 -13.27 -12.05 2.76
N LEU A 82 -13.71 -12.95 3.63
CA LEU A 82 -13.34 -12.91 5.06
C LEU A 82 -11.82 -13.02 5.25
N ALA A 83 -11.16 -13.93 4.53
CA ALA A 83 -9.71 -14.09 4.60
C ALA A 83 -9.00 -12.78 4.23
N HIS A 84 -9.41 -12.16 3.13
CA HIS A 84 -8.89 -10.86 2.71
C HIS A 84 -9.05 -9.80 3.83
N LEU A 85 -10.23 -9.71 4.44
CA LEU A 85 -10.47 -8.74 5.51
C LEU A 85 -9.56 -9.00 6.72
N GLU A 86 -9.37 -10.27 7.10
CA GLU A 86 -8.46 -10.66 8.19
C GLU A 86 -7.01 -10.31 7.85
N ASP A 87 -6.58 -10.54 6.61
CA ASP A 87 -5.20 -10.28 6.20
C ASP A 87 -4.91 -8.78 6.12
N VAL A 88 -5.84 -7.96 5.63
CA VAL A 88 -5.71 -6.49 5.71
C VAL A 88 -5.56 -6.04 7.17
N TYR A 89 -6.36 -6.60 8.09
CA TYR A 89 -6.25 -6.32 9.52
C TYR A 89 -4.84 -6.68 10.04
N ARG A 90 -4.35 -7.88 9.71
CA ARG A 90 -3.04 -8.38 10.15
C ARG A 90 -1.91 -7.48 9.64
N ILE A 91 -1.96 -7.10 8.37
CA ILE A 91 -0.96 -6.20 7.76
C ILE A 91 -0.93 -4.87 8.53
N LEU A 92 -2.10 -4.29 8.79
CA LEU A 92 -2.19 -3.01 9.52
C LEU A 92 -1.64 -3.14 10.94
N ARG A 93 -1.94 -4.23 11.64
CA ARG A 93 -1.40 -4.48 12.99
C ARG A 93 0.13 -4.62 12.95
N LEU A 94 0.65 -5.38 11.98
CA LEU A 94 2.09 -5.54 11.79
C LEU A 94 2.78 -4.18 11.60
N TRP A 95 2.13 -3.26 10.89
CA TRP A 95 2.66 -1.92 10.66
C TRP A 95 2.43 -0.96 11.83
N GLY A 96 1.90 -1.42 12.95
CA GLY A 96 1.68 -0.62 14.14
C GLY A 96 0.48 0.32 14.07
N ALA A 97 -0.49 0.04 13.20
CA ALA A 97 -1.69 0.86 13.10
C ALA A 97 -2.51 0.78 14.41
N SER A 98 -3.16 1.89 14.75
CA SER A 98 -4.04 1.93 15.92
C SER A 98 -5.23 0.97 15.76
N ASP A 99 -5.83 0.56 16.87
CA ASP A 99 -6.99 -0.34 16.87
C ASP A 99 -8.09 0.17 15.94
N ALA A 100 -8.36 1.48 15.94
CA ALA A 100 -9.40 2.06 15.09
C ALA A 100 -9.09 1.86 13.60
N VAL A 101 -7.83 2.01 13.19
CA VAL A 101 -7.42 1.83 11.79
C VAL A 101 -7.40 0.34 11.43
N ALA A 102 -6.87 -0.51 12.30
CA ALA A 102 -6.84 -1.95 12.06
C ALA A 102 -8.28 -2.52 11.97
N ARG A 103 -9.17 -2.14 12.90
CA ARG A 103 -10.58 -2.55 12.84
C ARG A 103 -11.29 -1.96 11.62
N CYS A 104 -10.90 -0.75 11.19
CA CYS A 104 -11.37 -0.22 9.92
C CYS A 104 -10.94 -1.14 8.76
N GLY A 105 -9.69 -1.64 8.76
CA GLY A 105 -9.22 -2.61 7.78
C GLY A 105 -10.08 -3.88 7.76
N LEU A 106 -10.36 -4.43 8.93
CA LEU A 106 -11.21 -5.64 9.06
C LEU A 106 -12.63 -5.40 8.52
N PHE A 107 -13.15 -4.18 8.60
CA PHE A 107 -14.54 -3.85 8.23
C PHE A 107 -14.62 -2.91 7.00
N HIS A 108 -13.54 -2.76 6.23
CA HIS A 108 -13.42 -1.68 5.23
C HIS A 108 -14.43 -1.75 4.08
N SER A 109 -15.05 -2.89 3.87
CA SER A 109 -16.06 -3.07 2.82
C SER A 109 -17.47 -3.31 3.40
N SER A 110 -17.69 -2.89 4.66
CA SER A 110 -18.97 -3.12 5.34
C SER A 110 -20.19 -2.53 4.60
N TYR A 111 -20.03 -1.37 3.93
CA TYR A 111 -21.16 -0.62 3.36
C TYR A 111 -21.08 -0.50 1.84
N SER A 112 -20.34 -1.35 1.14
CA SER A 112 -19.97 -1.13 -0.26
C SER A 112 -19.05 0.10 -0.39
N ASN A 113 -18.30 0.20 -1.46
CA ASN A 113 -17.33 1.30 -1.62
C ASN A 113 -17.10 1.62 -3.10
N SER A 114 -16.16 2.51 -3.40
CA SER A 114 -15.90 2.97 -4.77
C SER A 114 -15.26 1.92 -5.68
N TYR A 115 -14.86 0.77 -5.14
CA TYR A 115 -14.27 -0.33 -5.91
C TYR A 115 -15.20 -1.55 -5.97
N VAL A 116 -15.94 -1.80 -4.88
CA VAL A 116 -16.72 -3.05 -4.72
C VAL A 116 -18.14 -2.70 -4.30
N ASP A 117 -19.10 -3.11 -5.09
CA ASP A 117 -20.53 -2.94 -4.80
C ASP A 117 -21.07 -4.19 -4.05
N LEU A 118 -20.47 -4.46 -2.91
CA LEU A 118 -20.88 -5.51 -1.99
C LEU A 118 -20.95 -4.92 -0.58
N ALA A 119 -22.12 -4.96 0.03
CA ALA A 119 -22.34 -4.45 1.38
C ALA A 119 -22.63 -5.63 2.32
N ILE A 120 -21.79 -5.82 3.33
CA ILE A 120 -22.01 -6.81 4.39
C ILE A 120 -23.15 -6.32 5.32
N PHE A 121 -23.20 -5.03 5.55
CA PHE A 121 -24.21 -4.35 6.36
C PHE A 121 -24.91 -3.29 5.52
N GLN A 122 -26.18 -3.06 5.79
CA GLN A 122 -26.95 -2.03 5.07
C GLN A 122 -26.29 -0.65 5.29
N PRO A 123 -25.97 0.09 4.23
CA PRO A 123 -25.22 1.34 4.35
C PRO A 123 -25.85 2.41 5.26
N ASP A 124 -27.15 2.46 5.31
CA ASP A 124 -27.87 3.51 6.04
C ASP A 124 -28.27 3.07 7.45
N THR A 125 -28.77 1.84 7.59
CA THR A 125 -29.32 1.33 8.86
C THR A 125 -28.31 0.51 9.67
N GLY A 126 -27.28 -0.05 9.03
CA GLY A 126 -26.30 -0.88 9.69
C GLY A 126 -25.22 -0.14 10.47
N ARG A 127 -25.11 1.19 10.28
CA ARG A 127 -24.06 1.99 10.91
C ARG A 127 -24.06 1.91 12.45
N ALA A 128 -25.25 1.97 13.06
CA ALA A 128 -25.37 1.87 14.52
C ALA A 128 -24.91 0.49 15.02
N GLN A 129 -25.25 -0.56 14.28
CA GLN A 129 -24.82 -1.93 14.58
C GLN A 129 -23.31 -2.04 14.50
N VAL A 130 -22.69 -1.64 13.39
CA VAL A 130 -21.23 -1.71 13.21
C VAL A 130 -20.52 -0.87 14.27
N ARG A 131 -21.04 0.32 14.59
CA ARG A 131 -20.49 1.18 15.66
C ARG A 131 -20.49 0.47 17.02
N GLY A 132 -21.56 -0.28 17.31
CA GLY A 132 -21.62 -1.07 18.55
C GLY A 132 -20.63 -2.22 18.58
N ILE A 133 -20.17 -2.69 17.43
CA ILE A 133 -19.24 -3.82 17.29
C ILE A 133 -17.78 -3.34 17.36
N ILE A 134 -17.42 -2.33 16.56
CA ILE A 134 -16.01 -1.94 16.40
C ILE A 134 -15.65 -0.59 17.05
N GLY A 135 -16.63 0.08 17.63
CA GLY A 135 -16.43 1.39 18.25
C GLY A 135 -16.65 2.55 17.27
N ALA A 136 -16.87 3.74 17.84
CA ALA A 136 -17.26 4.93 17.06
C ALA A 136 -16.17 5.41 16.09
N ASP A 137 -14.92 5.38 16.54
CA ASP A 137 -13.79 5.89 15.72
C ASP A 137 -13.53 4.97 14.53
N ALA A 138 -13.53 3.65 14.75
CA ALA A 138 -13.34 2.69 13.67
C ALA A 138 -14.50 2.75 12.68
N GLU A 139 -15.76 2.76 13.17
CA GLU A 139 -16.94 2.85 12.29
C GLU A 139 -16.93 4.13 11.46
N ARG A 140 -16.52 5.24 12.06
CA ARG A 140 -16.41 6.50 11.31
C ARG A 140 -15.41 6.37 10.15
N LEU A 141 -14.27 5.73 10.38
CA LEU A 141 -13.28 5.48 9.32
C LEU A 141 -13.86 4.55 8.24
N VAL A 142 -14.53 3.45 8.65
CA VAL A 142 -15.19 2.53 7.72
C VAL A 142 -16.19 3.29 6.84
N HIS A 143 -17.07 4.08 7.47
CA HIS A 143 -18.08 4.84 6.72
C HIS A 143 -17.40 5.77 5.70
N LEU A 144 -16.43 6.56 6.15
CA LEU A 144 -15.72 7.48 5.24
C LEU A 144 -15.00 6.72 4.12
N PHE A 145 -14.36 5.59 4.43
CA PHE A 145 -13.65 4.75 3.46
C PHE A 145 -14.61 4.22 2.39
N CYS A 146 -15.86 3.95 2.78
CA CYS A 146 -16.89 3.44 1.86
C CYS A 146 -17.51 4.54 0.98
N VAL A 147 -17.63 5.78 1.49
CA VAL A 147 -18.37 6.83 0.77
C VAL A 147 -17.47 7.80 0.01
N VAL A 148 -16.16 7.72 0.18
CA VAL A 148 -15.18 8.60 -0.49
C VAL A 148 -14.77 7.96 -1.82
N PRO A 149 -14.62 8.74 -2.90
CA PRO A 149 -14.11 8.22 -4.18
C PRO A 149 -12.57 8.04 -4.07
N ARG A 150 -12.14 6.98 -3.38
CA ARG A 150 -10.74 6.75 -3.01
C ARG A 150 -9.81 6.69 -4.23
N HIS A 151 -10.28 6.06 -5.32
CA HIS A 151 -9.48 6.02 -6.55
C HIS A 151 -9.17 7.43 -7.04
N HIS A 152 -10.17 8.30 -7.09
CA HIS A 152 -10.00 9.69 -7.51
C HIS A 152 -9.07 10.44 -6.54
N LEU A 153 -9.33 10.33 -5.23
CA LEU A 153 -8.51 11.00 -4.21
C LEU A 153 -7.04 10.60 -4.33
N VAL A 154 -6.77 9.30 -4.34
CA VAL A 154 -5.41 8.77 -4.25
C VAL A 154 -4.66 8.94 -5.57
N PHE A 155 -5.23 8.47 -6.68
CA PHE A 155 -4.52 8.35 -7.95
C PHE A 155 -4.70 9.54 -8.88
N GLN A 156 -5.66 10.42 -8.62
CA GLN A 156 -5.89 11.60 -9.45
C GLN A 156 -5.62 12.92 -8.74
N GLN A 157 -5.81 12.98 -7.40
CA GLN A 157 -5.58 14.23 -6.66
C GLN A 157 -4.25 14.25 -5.90
N LEU A 158 -3.86 13.17 -5.24
CA LEU A 158 -2.69 13.17 -4.36
C LEU A 158 -1.41 12.74 -5.10
N GLN A 159 -1.40 11.53 -5.66
CA GLN A 159 -0.21 10.96 -6.30
C GLN A 159 0.39 11.83 -7.41
N PRO A 160 -0.41 12.40 -8.34
CA PRO A 160 0.18 13.18 -9.45
C PRO A 160 0.79 14.52 -9.03
N ARG A 161 0.57 14.92 -7.78
CA ARG A 161 1.14 16.19 -7.26
C ARG A 161 2.62 16.08 -6.91
N TYR A 162 3.17 14.87 -6.96
CA TYR A 162 4.58 14.59 -6.64
C TYR A 162 5.24 13.84 -7.79
N THR A 163 6.48 14.17 -8.08
CA THR A 163 7.38 13.33 -8.86
C THR A 163 8.05 12.30 -7.93
N ASP A 164 8.63 11.26 -8.47
CA ASP A 164 9.38 10.26 -7.68
C ASP A 164 10.58 10.91 -6.99
N GLN A 165 11.24 11.84 -7.69
CA GLN A 165 12.39 12.55 -7.11
C GLN A 165 11.94 13.42 -5.93
N GLU A 166 10.85 14.17 -6.06
CA GLU A 166 10.31 14.96 -4.94
C GLU A 166 9.97 14.09 -3.74
N LEU A 167 9.37 12.92 -3.95
CA LEU A 167 9.04 12.00 -2.84
C LEU A 167 10.31 11.55 -2.12
N ARG A 168 11.35 11.14 -2.86
CA ARG A 168 12.63 10.72 -2.27
C ARG A 168 13.29 11.85 -1.49
N ASP A 169 13.40 13.02 -2.11
CA ASP A 169 14.08 14.18 -1.51
C ASP A 169 13.34 14.66 -0.25
N HIS A 170 12.00 14.66 -0.32
CA HIS A 170 11.18 15.11 0.80
C HIS A 170 11.20 14.12 1.97
N LEU A 171 11.22 12.81 1.71
CA LEU A 171 11.35 11.82 2.77
C LEU A 171 12.70 11.97 3.47
N ALA A 172 13.78 12.04 2.71
CA ALA A 172 15.12 12.22 3.29
C ALA A 172 15.19 13.51 4.13
N ALA A 173 14.58 14.59 3.64
CA ALA A 173 14.54 15.87 4.38
C ALA A 173 13.69 15.75 5.66
N ALA A 174 12.57 15.01 5.60
CA ALA A 174 11.69 14.81 6.75
C ALA A 174 12.40 13.96 7.83
N GLU A 175 13.11 12.93 7.42
CA GLU A 175 13.89 12.06 8.30
C GLU A 175 15.00 12.87 9.00
N ALA A 176 15.78 13.65 8.23
CA ALA A 176 16.84 14.49 8.77
C ALA A 176 16.27 15.52 9.79
N GLU A 177 15.12 16.11 9.50
CA GLU A 177 14.46 17.03 10.43
C GLU A 177 14.00 16.31 11.71
N ALA A 178 13.50 15.10 11.58
CA ALA A 178 13.08 14.30 12.74
C ALA A 178 14.26 13.96 13.65
N GLU A 179 15.41 13.63 13.07
CA GLU A 179 16.65 13.38 13.81
C GLU A 179 17.11 14.63 14.56
N ILE A 180 17.10 15.79 13.89
CA ILE A 180 17.45 17.08 14.53
C ILE A 180 16.50 17.37 15.69
N ALA A 181 15.20 17.16 15.50
CA ALA A 181 14.19 17.44 16.52
C ALA A 181 14.35 16.56 17.77
N GLN A 182 14.94 15.38 17.63
CA GLN A 182 15.21 14.47 18.75
C GLN A 182 16.45 14.83 19.57
N GLN A 183 17.34 15.70 19.04
CA GLN A 183 18.54 16.11 19.73
C GLN A 183 18.23 17.17 20.79
N PRO A 184 18.95 17.19 21.92
CA PRO A 184 18.77 18.25 22.92
C PRO A 184 19.01 19.63 22.32
N GLY A 185 17.99 20.49 22.37
CA GLY A 185 18.06 21.83 21.81
C GLY A 185 17.81 21.94 20.31
N GLY A 186 17.42 20.84 19.67
CA GLY A 186 17.10 20.83 18.24
C GLY A 186 15.83 21.63 17.94
N LEU A 187 16.01 22.78 17.27
CA LEU A 187 14.92 23.67 16.93
C LEU A 187 14.82 23.79 15.39
N LEU A 188 13.64 23.50 14.88
CA LEU A 188 13.33 23.72 13.47
C LEU A 188 12.77 25.13 13.33
N THR A 189 13.58 26.06 12.83
CA THR A 189 13.27 27.49 12.82
C THR A 189 12.52 27.97 11.58
N THR A 190 12.55 27.21 10.50
CA THR A 190 11.91 27.62 9.25
C THR A 190 11.06 26.45 8.68
N MET A 191 10.00 26.81 7.98
CA MET A 191 9.16 25.84 7.30
C MET A 191 9.87 25.37 6.02
N SER A 192 10.29 24.11 6.02
CA SER A 192 11.02 23.49 4.92
C SER A 192 10.18 23.39 3.64
N PRO A 193 10.81 23.32 2.48
CA PRO A 193 10.10 23.18 1.20
C PRO A 193 9.16 21.98 1.15
N TRP A 194 9.57 20.84 1.72
CA TRP A 194 8.71 19.66 1.73
C TRP A 194 7.42 19.88 2.53
N ARG A 195 7.50 20.60 3.66
CA ARG A 195 6.32 20.94 4.46
C ARG A 195 5.38 21.90 3.71
N GLN A 196 5.97 22.85 2.96
CA GLN A 196 5.19 23.77 2.12
C GLN A 196 4.46 23.00 1.01
N LYS A 197 5.17 22.11 0.32
CA LYS A 197 4.59 21.26 -0.71
C LYS A 197 3.48 20.39 -0.13
N LEU A 198 3.75 19.70 0.99
CA LEU A 198 2.75 18.86 1.65
C LEU A 198 1.50 19.66 2.01
N ARG A 199 1.66 20.89 2.52
CA ARG A 199 0.52 21.75 2.87
C ARG A 199 -0.30 22.15 1.63
N SER A 200 0.34 22.25 0.47
CA SER A 200 -0.40 22.54 -0.77
C SER A 200 -1.17 21.33 -1.31
N VAL A 201 -0.71 20.13 -0.98
CA VAL A 201 -1.33 18.87 -1.44
C VAL A 201 -2.38 18.38 -0.43
N VAL A 202 -2.03 18.41 0.85
CA VAL A 202 -2.93 18.04 1.96
C VAL A 202 -2.94 19.21 2.97
N PRO A 203 -3.84 20.19 2.77
CA PRO A 203 -3.94 21.36 3.67
C PRO A 203 -4.27 20.99 5.11
N UNK A 204 -3.97 21.73 5.94
CA UNK A 204 -4.23 21.60 7.16
C UNK A 204 -5.50 21.41 7.52
N GLU A 205 -6.45 22.19 6.91
CA GLU A 205 -7.90 22.07 7.06
C GLU A 205 -8.46 20.78 6.42
N GLY A 206 -7.64 20.04 5.74
CA GLY A 206 -8.00 18.78 5.10
C GLY A 206 -8.35 18.93 3.63
N VAL A 207 -8.66 17.79 3.00
CA VAL A 207 -9.03 17.67 1.59
C VAL A 207 -10.54 17.52 1.50
N VAL A 208 -11.18 18.15 0.52
CA VAL A 208 -12.61 18.00 0.27
C VAL A 208 -12.82 17.13 -0.97
N VAL A 209 -13.64 16.11 -0.85
CA VAL A 209 -14.05 15.20 -1.94
C VAL A 209 -15.55 15.11 -1.99
N SER A 210 -16.11 14.61 -3.09
CA SER A 210 -17.56 14.40 -3.20
C SER A 210 -17.94 13.01 -2.68
N HIS A 211 -18.99 12.93 -1.90
CA HIS A 211 -19.58 11.66 -1.45
C HIS A 211 -20.06 10.86 -2.68
N ILE A 212 -19.68 9.57 -2.80
CA ILE A 212 -19.92 8.80 -4.03
C ILE A 212 -21.40 8.58 -4.35
N ARG A 213 -22.29 8.63 -3.35
CA ARG A 213 -23.72 8.39 -3.55
C ARG A 213 -24.54 9.68 -3.61
N THR A 214 -24.20 10.69 -2.81
CA THR A 214 -25.02 11.92 -2.71
C THR A 214 -24.41 13.10 -3.44
N GLY A 215 -23.13 13.08 -3.75
CA GLY A 215 -22.41 14.21 -4.34
C GLY A 215 -22.05 15.30 -3.34
N GLU A 216 -22.49 15.20 -2.10
CA GLU A 216 -22.22 16.20 -1.07
C GLU A 216 -20.73 16.28 -0.73
N PRO A 217 -20.22 17.46 -0.36
CA PRO A 217 -18.81 17.59 0.00
C PRO A 217 -18.51 16.91 1.34
N VAL A 218 -17.47 16.07 1.34
CA VAL A 218 -16.95 15.39 2.52
C VAL A 218 -15.54 15.91 2.78
N ARG A 219 -15.32 16.43 3.99
CA ARG A 219 -14.01 16.94 4.38
C ARG A 219 -13.25 15.85 5.13
N LEU A 220 -12.04 15.56 4.66
CA LEU A 220 -11.13 14.56 5.22
C LEU A 220 -9.96 15.30 5.88
N SER A 221 -9.80 15.14 7.18
CA SER A 221 -8.62 15.67 7.87
C SER A 221 -7.36 14.96 7.38
N ARG A 222 -6.19 15.55 7.62
CA ARG A 222 -4.89 14.93 7.29
C ARG A 222 -4.78 13.53 7.88
N ARG A 223 -5.19 13.36 9.14
CA ARG A 223 -5.16 12.07 9.83
C ARG A 223 -6.00 11.01 9.09
N VAL A 224 -7.17 11.41 8.57
CA VAL A 224 -8.01 10.50 7.79
C VAL A 224 -7.37 10.19 6.43
N VAL A 225 -6.76 11.18 5.78
CA VAL A 225 -6.04 10.96 4.51
C VAL A 225 -4.88 9.97 4.74
N ALA A 226 -4.09 10.17 5.81
CA ALA A 226 -3.00 9.25 6.17
C ALA A 226 -3.53 7.83 6.40
N ALA A 227 -4.61 7.69 7.19
CA ALA A 227 -5.23 6.38 7.43
C ALA A 227 -5.68 5.73 6.12
N PHE A 228 -6.23 6.51 5.18
CA PHE A 228 -6.70 5.99 3.89
C PHE A 228 -5.54 5.55 2.99
N LEU A 229 -4.41 6.27 3.01
CA LEU A 229 -3.21 5.85 2.28
C LEU A 229 -2.68 4.54 2.85
N LEU A 230 -2.54 4.46 4.18
CA LEU A 230 -2.05 3.25 4.85
C LEU A 230 -2.97 2.05 4.55
N MET A 231 -4.28 2.26 4.67
CA MET A 231 -5.27 1.21 4.37
C MET A 231 -5.24 0.79 2.91
N THR A 232 -5.06 1.75 1.98
CA THR A 232 -4.99 1.43 0.55
C THR A 232 -3.74 0.59 0.25
N VAL A 233 -2.61 0.91 0.88
CA VAL A 233 -1.39 0.11 0.71
C VAL A 233 -1.60 -1.29 1.30
N ALA A 234 -2.24 -1.41 2.47
CA ALA A 234 -2.50 -2.72 3.10
C ALA A 234 -3.44 -3.58 2.25
N ASP A 235 -4.54 -2.99 1.76
CA ASP A 235 -5.53 -3.63 0.89
C ASP A 235 -4.85 -4.15 -0.39
N PHE A 236 -4.00 -3.30 -1.01
CA PHE A 236 -3.28 -3.67 -2.22
C PHE A 236 -2.17 -4.68 -1.96
N SER A 237 -1.52 -4.62 -0.80
CA SER A 237 -0.47 -5.59 -0.44
C SER A 237 -1.02 -7.01 -0.35
N ASP A 238 -2.21 -7.15 0.22
CA ASP A 238 -2.87 -8.45 0.30
C ASP A 238 -3.24 -9.00 -1.09
N GLN A 239 -3.59 -8.11 -2.02
CA GLN A 239 -4.03 -8.48 -3.35
C GLN A 239 -2.92 -8.43 -4.41
N TYR A 240 -1.68 -8.22 -3.98
CA TYR A 240 -0.56 -7.93 -4.89
C TYR A 240 -0.36 -9.03 -5.94
N THR A 241 -0.39 -10.28 -5.51
CA THR A 241 -0.17 -11.42 -6.41
C THR A 241 -1.25 -11.49 -7.50
N ASP A 242 -2.50 -11.31 -7.11
CA ASP A 242 -3.64 -11.32 -8.04
C ASP A 242 -3.48 -10.24 -9.11
N TYR A 243 -3.12 -9.04 -8.70
CA TYR A 243 -2.93 -7.93 -9.62
C TYR A 243 -1.75 -8.15 -10.57
N GLN A 244 -0.71 -8.81 -10.09
CA GLN A 244 0.42 -9.17 -10.96
C GLN A 244 -0.03 -10.15 -12.03
N ASP A 245 -0.78 -11.16 -11.65
CA ASP A 245 -1.29 -12.16 -12.59
C ASP A 245 -2.20 -11.51 -13.64
N ASP A 246 -3.14 -10.69 -13.21
CA ASP A 246 -4.03 -9.95 -14.11
C ASP A 246 -3.24 -9.02 -15.07
N LEU A 247 -2.25 -8.32 -14.53
CA LEU A 247 -1.50 -7.34 -15.29
C LEU A 247 -0.66 -7.98 -16.40
N PHE A 248 -0.17 -9.19 -16.18
CA PHE A 248 0.73 -9.88 -17.10
C PHE A 248 0.11 -11.08 -17.77
N ASP A 249 -1.19 -11.31 -17.56
CA ASP A 249 -1.87 -12.48 -18.12
C ASP A 249 -1.12 -13.76 -17.72
N ASN A 250 -0.85 -13.89 -16.41
CA ASN A 250 0.03 -14.89 -15.83
C ASN A 250 -0.72 -15.98 -15.05
N ASP A 251 -1.94 -16.30 -15.46
CA ASP A 251 -2.78 -17.27 -14.75
C ASP A 251 -2.12 -18.64 -14.60
N ASP A 252 -1.17 -18.97 -15.47
CA ASP A 252 -0.43 -20.23 -15.44
C ASP A 252 0.91 -20.14 -14.70
N GLY A 253 1.26 -18.98 -14.15
CA GLY A 253 2.47 -18.76 -13.37
C GLY A 253 3.77 -18.79 -14.17
N ARG A 254 3.72 -18.83 -15.49
CA ARG A 254 4.92 -18.98 -16.31
C ARG A 254 5.84 -17.78 -16.28
N LEU A 255 5.27 -16.58 -16.13
CA LEU A 255 6.06 -15.36 -16.13
C LEU A 255 7.01 -15.29 -14.93
N GLU A 256 6.68 -15.94 -13.84
CA GLU A 256 7.52 -15.96 -12.64
C GLU A 256 8.87 -16.64 -12.87
N PHE A 257 8.95 -17.50 -13.86
CA PHE A 257 10.15 -18.28 -14.16
C PHE A 257 10.94 -17.74 -15.35
N ARG A 258 10.52 -16.62 -15.90
CA ARG A 258 11.22 -15.97 -17.01
C ARG A 258 12.25 -14.99 -16.49
N GLY A 259 13.45 -15.06 -17.00
CA GLY A 259 14.52 -14.14 -16.61
C GLY A 259 14.32 -12.71 -17.08
N ASP A 260 13.40 -12.48 -18.00
CA ASP A 260 13.16 -11.17 -18.61
C ASP A 260 11.97 -10.41 -18.00
N ASN A 261 11.26 -10.99 -17.04
CA ASN A 261 10.09 -10.35 -16.46
C ASN A 261 10.37 -9.53 -15.18
N TRP A 262 11.60 -9.53 -14.69
CA TRP A 262 11.94 -8.83 -13.44
C TRP A 262 11.59 -7.33 -13.50
N ALA A 263 11.69 -6.72 -14.65
CA ALA A 263 11.33 -5.30 -14.82
C ALA A 263 9.86 -5.02 -14.54
N ALA A 264 9.01 -6.03 -14.68
CA ALA A 264 7.59 -5.92 -14.39
C ALA A 264 7.34 -5.64 -12.91
N LEU A 265 8.20 -6.15 -12.05
CA LEU A 265 8.09 -6.00 -10.61
C LEU A 265 8.82 -4.77 -10.07
N TRP A 266 9.55 -4.06 -10.92
CA TRP A 266 10.43 -2.98 -10.48
C TRP A 266 9.71 -1.62 -10.47
N PRO A 267 9.74 -0.88 -9.36
CA PRO A 267 9.08 0.43 -9.29
C PRO A 267 9.68 1.42 -10.30
N GLY A 268 8.81 2.12 -11.01
CA GLY A 268 9.22 3.22 -11.89
C GLY A 268 9.78 2.82 -13.25
N THR A 269 9.81 1.54 -13.57
CA THR A 269 10.36 1.07 -14.85
C THR A 269 9.35 1.07 -15.99
N GLY A 270 8.14 1.52 -15.73
CA GLY A 270 7.10 1.54 -16.73
C GLY A 270 5.91 0.68 -16.32
N LYS A 271 5.12 0.30 -17.30
CA LYS A 271 3.84 -0.37 -17.04
C LYS A 271 3.96 -1.68 -16.27
N PRO A 272 4.92 -2.55 -16.53
CA PRO A 272 5.04 -3.76 -15.73
C PRO A 272 5.27 -3.49 -14.25
N GLY A 273 5.97 -2.42 -13.90
CA GLY A 273 6.20 -2.03 -12.51
C GLY A 273 5.15 -1.08 -11.93
N LEU A 274 4.09 -0.79 -12.65
CA LEU A 274 3.13 0.25 -12.28
C LEU A 274 2.50 0.02 -10.92
N TRP A 275 2.11 -1.21 -10.61
CA TRP A 275 1.45 -1.55 -9.36
C TRP A 275 2.39 -1.35 -8.16
N VAL A 276 3.60 -1.88 -8.23
CA VAL A 276 4.61 -1.72 -7.18
C VAL A 276 4.99 -0.24 -7.04
N SER A 277 5.17 0.46 -8.15
CA SER A 277 5.45 1.89 -8.14
C SER A 277 4.34 2.68 -7.48
N ALA A 278 3.07 2.36 -7.76
CA ALA A 278 1.93 3.04 -7.12
C ALA A 278 1.94 2.83 -5.60
N MET A 279 2.16 1.60 -5.14
CA MET A 279 2.22 1.28 -3.70
C MET A 279 3.38 2.02 -3.02
N SER A 280 4.56 2.02 -3.64
CA SER A 280 5.74 2.72 -3.11
C SER A 280 5.49 4.21 -2.98
N ARG A 281 4.84 4.82 -3.96
CA ARG A 281 4.49 6.25 -3.94
C ARG A 281 3.47 6.56 -2.85
N LEU A 282 2.49 5.67 -2.63
CA LEU A 282 1.49 5.84 -1.56
C LEU A 282 2.15 5.74 -0.19
N ALA A 283 3.06 4.78 -0.01
CA ALA A 283 3.80 4.61 1.24
C ALA A 283 4.66 5.84 1.52
N ALA A 284 5.36 6.36 0.50
CA ALA A 284 6.17 7.58 0.62
C ALA A 284 5.29 8.78 1.01
N LEU A 285 4.16 8.96 0.37
CA LEU A 285 3.24 10.06 0.67
C LEU A 285 2.67 9.92 2.10
N TYR A 286 2.34 8.70 2.52
CA TYR A 286 1.91 8.42 3.90
C TYR A 286 2.99 8.86 4.90
N GLY A 287 4.25 8.52 4.63
CA GLY A 287 5.38 8.89 5.49
C GLY A 287 5.57 10.39 5.64
N LEU A 288 5.14 11.18 4.65
CA LEU A 288 5.24 12.65 4.70
C LEU A 288 4.08 13.30 5.48
N ILE A 289 2.90 12.66 5.58
CA ILE A 289 1.69 13.23 6.20
C ILE A 289 1.73 13.10 7.72
#